data_fd80a3f11c6efd9923f9f93344e81521
#
_entry.id   fd80a3f11c6efd9923f9f93344e81521
#
_cell.length_a   1.000
_cell.length_b   1.000
_cell.length_c   1.000
_cell.angle_alpha   90.00
_cell.angle_beta   90.00
_cell.angle_gamma   90.00
#
_symmetry.space_group_name_H-M   'P 1'
#
loop_
_entity.id
_entity.type
_entity.pdbx_description
1 polymer ?
#
loop_
_entity_poly.entity_id
_entity_poly.type
_entity_poly.pdbx_seq_one_letter_code
_entity_poly.pdbx_strand_id
1 'polypeptide(L)'
;MSSSASPAPSRRKTLLSLGVLALLTGIVVFIFREHWAEISEALSRLTLGQGLLALAVGLSYPLLEGVSSWLIVRSRLSHFPLRQGIDNAWMGTFGNVVGLGAGSVPFQTWYLHRRGLDVGPGVGLMTLQYVFHKTAVLLYATVLLLAGRHWMAAHSDGVLRYLPGAYAVVAGVIVGLIALCALPVVQRLARWLLHFLPDTGRWAERRESWLKQLDTLSTESRHLLADKPRCAAILGVHLVKLFLLFCLPWMGLRFMGLDTGLAFWQVQLLTSLTLFVSNALPNVAGMGSVETAFLLVYSSFFPDASSMSLLMFYRLASYYAVFAASAVGFALAQRRLNRG
;
A
#
# COMPACT_ATOMS: atom_id res chain seq x y z
N MET A 1 -30.88 -4.06 -21.38
CA MET A 1 -29.68 -3.35 -20.90
C MET A 1 -29.99 -2.80 -19.52
N SER A 2 -29.84 -3.59 -18.48
CA SER A 2 -30.06 -3.16 -17.10
C SER A 2 -28.71 -2.83 -16.46
N SER A 3 -28.48 -1.54 -16.25
CA SER A 3 -27.33 -0.98 -15.54
C SER A 3 -27.41 -1.42 -14.07
N SER A 4 -26.70 -2.47 -13.70
CA SER A 4 -26.43 -2.78 -12.31
C SER A 4 -25.31 -1.88 -11.80
N ALA A 5 -25.66 -0.64 -11.47
CA ALA A 5 -24.80 0.25 -10.72
C ALA A 5 -24.49 -0.45 -9.37
N SER A 6 -23.20 -0.72 -9.10
CA SER A 6 -22.79 -1.21 -7.79
C SER A 6 -23.31 -0.25 -6.72
N PRO A 7 -24.06 -0.73 -5.71
CA PRO A 7 -24.66 0.16 -4.72
C PRO A 7 -23.54 0.88 -3.95
N ALA A 8 -23.72 2.18 -3.74
CA ALA A 8 -22.87 2.96 -2.83
C ALA A 8 -22.80 2.23 -1.48
N PRO A 9 -21.65 2.24 -0.80
CA PRO A 9 -21.50 1.54 0.47
C PRO A 9 -22.60 1.99 1.42
N SER A 10 -23.37 1.03 1.97
CA SER A 10 -24.47 1.36 2.86
C SER A 10 -23.94 2.07 4.10
N ARG A 11 -24.64 3.08 4.61
CA ARG A 11 -24.25 3.82 5.85
C ARG A 11 -23.88 2.88 6.99
N ARG A 12 -24.54 1.74 7.11
CA ARG A 12 -24.27 0.70 8.11
C ARG A 12 -22.88 0.08 7.95
N LYS A 13 -22.45 -0.22 6.71
CA LYS A 13 -21.10 -0.76 6.44
C LYS A 13 -20.03 0.27 6.73
N THR A 14 -20.23 1.54 6.38
CA THR A 14 -19.30 2.63 6.69
C THR A 14 -19.17 2.84 8.19
N LEU A 15 -20.28 2.86 8.93
CA LEU A 15 -20.27 3.00 10.40
C LEU A 15 -19.59 1.79 11.07
N LEU A 16 -19.83 0.57 10.59
CA LEU A 16 -19.14 -0.63 11.10
C LEU A 16 -17.62 -0.52 10.88
N SER A 17 -17.19 -0.11 9.70
CA SER A 17 -15.76 0.05 9.37
C SER A 17 -15.10 1.13 10.21
N LEU A 18 -15.78 2.26 10.44
CA LEU A 18 -15.30 3.30 11.34
C LEU A 18 -15.23 2.83 12.80
N GLY A 19 -16.21 2.02 13.24
CA GLY A 19 -16.21 1.38 14.56
C GLY A 19 -15.03 0.43 14.73
N VAL A 20 -14.74 -0.42 13.73
CA VAL A 20 -13.55 -1.29 13.73
C VAL A 20 -12.26 -0.49 13.73
N LEU A 21 -12.18 0.59 12.94
CA LEU A 21 -11.01 1.48 12.94
C LEU A 21 -10.80 2.12 14.32
N ALA A 22 -11.86 2.63 14.94
CA ALA A 22 -11.80 3.20 16.29
C ALA A 22 -11.36 2.16 17.32
N LEU A 23 -11.87 0.93 17.23
CA LEU A 23 -11.45 -0.19 18.09
C LEU A 23 -9.96 -0.50 17.91
N LEU A 24 -9.49 -0.63 16.67
CA LEU A 24 -8.08 -0.91 16.38
C LEU A 24 -7.17 0.23 16.87
N THR A 25 -7.56 1.49 16.66
CA THR A 25 -6.84 2.64 17.20
C THR A 25 -6.81 2.60 18.73
N GLY A 26 -7.94 2.26 19.37
CA GLY A 26 -8.00 2.07 20.83
C GLY A 26 -7.06 0.98 21.34
N ILE A 27 -6.97 -0.15 20.63
CA ILE A 27 -6.03 -1.24 20.95
C ILE A 27 -4.58 -0.73 20.85
N VAL A 28 -4.21 0.01 19.79
CA VAL A 28 -2.87 0.58 19.64
C VAL A 28 -2.56 1.55 20.79
N VAL A 29 -3.49 2.46 21.12
CA VAL A 29 -3.33 3.37 22.27
C VAL A 29 -3.17 2.60 23.58
N PHE A 30 -3.93 1.52 23.77
CA PHE A 30 -3.83 0.68 24.96
C PHE A 30 -2.47 -0.03 25.08
N ILE A 31 -1.95 -0.57 23.96
CA ILE A 31 -0.64 -1.23 23.93
C ILE A 31 0.48 -0.25 24.29
N PHE A 32 0.39 0.99 23.79
CA PHE A 32 1.40 2.01 24.02
C PHE A 32 1.24 2.80 25.32
N ARG A 33 0.20 2.52 26.12
CA ARG A 33 -0.13 3.31 27.34
C ARG A 33 1.02 3.42 28.34
N GLU A 34 1.83 2.38 28.47
CA GLU A 34 2.96 2.32 29.43
C GLU A 34 4.11 3.24 29.01
N HIS A 35 4.25 3.51 27.69
CA HIS A 35 5.28 4.37 27.11
C HIS A 35 4.74 5.72 26.62
N TRP A 36 3.48 6.06 26.95
CA TRP A 36 2.83 7.24 26.40
C TRP A 36 3.53 8.55 26.82
N ALA A 37 4.04 8.62 28.03
CA ALA A 37 4.80 9.79 28.51
C ALA A 37 6.08 9.99 27.68
N GLU A 38 6.85 8.94 27.45
CA GLU A 38 8.09 8.96 26.67
C GLU A 38 7.82 9.28 25.19
N ILE A 39 6.75 8.69 24.62
CA ILE A 39 6.31 8.99 23.25
C ILE A 39 5.92 10.44 23.12
N SER A 40 5.11 10.98 24.06
CA SER A 40 4.66 12.38 24.02
C SER A 40 5.82 13.35 24.22
N GLU A 41 6.77 13.02 25.08
CA GLU A 41 7.99 13.81 25.27
C GLU A 41 8.83 13.82 23.99
N ALA A 42 9.08 12.66 23.37
CA ALA A 42 9.83 12.57 22.12
C ALA A 42 9.17 13.37 20.98
N LEU A 43 7.83 13.30 20.87
CA LEU A 43 7.08 14.05 19.87
C LEU A 43 7.03 15.55 20.16
N SER A 44 7.03 15.96 21.44
CA SER A 44 7.02 17.37 21.85
C SER A 44 8.32 18.10 21.51
N ARG A 45 9.42 17.37 21.31
CA ARG A 45 10.70 17.92 20.86
C ARG A 45 10.69 18.36 19.39
N LEU A 46 9.67 17.95 18.62
CA LEU A 46 9.55 18.31 17.22
C LEU A 46 9.21 19.79 17.06
N THR A 47 9.98 20.49 16.23
CA THR A 47 9.60 21.84 15.78
C THR A 47 8.43 21.76 14.79
N LEU A 48 7.66 22.84 14.70
CA LEU A 48 6.56 22.93 13.71
C LEU A 48 7.05 22.67 12.28
N GLY A 49 8.23 23.18 11.91
CA GLY A 49 8.81 22.96 10.59
C GLY A 49 9.13 21.47 10.31
N GLN A 50 9.66 20.76 11.30
CA GLN A 50 9.92 19.31 11.21
C GLN A 50 8.62 18.52 11.07
N GLY A 51 7.60 18.85 11.83
CA GLY A 51 6.27 18.25 11.72
C GLY A 51 5.65 18.48 10.34
N LEU A 52 5.68 19.71 9.83
CA LEU A 52 5.16 20.03 8.50
C LEU A 52 5.95 19.32 7.39
N LEU A 53 7.27 19.20 7.51
CA LEU A 53 8.08 18.47 6.54
C LEU A 53 7.74 16.98 6.54
N ALA A 54 7.59 16.36 7.72
CA ALA A 54 7.18 14.96 7.83
C ALA A 54 5.79 14.73 7.21
N LEU A 55 4.84 15.62 7.46
CA LEU A 55 3.51 15.58 6.86
C LEU A 55 3.57 15.73 5.34
N ALA A 56 4.38 16.65 4.81
CA ALA A 56 4.55 16.84 3.37
C ALA A 56 5.11 15.56 2.71
N VAL A 57 6.11 14.92 3.34
CA VAL A 57 6.67 13.65 2.87
C VAL A 57 5.60 12.54 2.94
N GLY A 58 4.85 12.42 4.02
CA GLY A 58 3.76 11.44 4.14
C GLY A 58 2.68 11.64 3.08
N LEU A 59 2.24 12.90 2.86
CA LEU A 59 1.23 13.24 1.85
C LEU A 59 1.74 13.08 0.40
N SER A 60 3.04 13.05 0.18
CA SER A 60 3.59 12.75 -1.15
C SER A 60 3.18 11.36 -1.63
N TYR A 61 2.94 10.41 -0.71
CA TYR A 61 2.57 9.03 -1.05
C TYR A 61 1.26 8.94 -1.86
N PRO A 62 0.10 9.44 -1.39
CA PRO A 62 -1.12 9.42 -2.18
C PRO A 62 -1.07 10.32 -3.42
N LEU A 63 -0.27 11.39 -3.42
CA LEU A 63 -0.10 12.22 -4.61
C LEU A 63 0.66 11.47 -5.71
N LEU A 64 1.74 10.79 -5.39
CA LEU A 64 2.47 9.94 -6.34
C LEU A 64 1.65 8.71 -6.76
N GLU A 65 0.82 8.17 -5.88
CA GLU A 65 -0.18 7.16 -6.24
C GLU A 65 -1.15 7.69 -7.30
N GLY A 66 -1.54 8.96 -7.19
CA GLY A 66 -2.35 9.66 -8.19
C GLY A 66 -1.66 9.81 -9.53
N VAL A 67 -0.36 10.11 -9.53
CA VAL A 67 0.46 10.15 -10.76
C VAL A 67 0.52 8.76 -11.41
N SER A 68 0.73 7.71 -10.63
CA SER A 68 0.71 6.32 -11.12
C SER A 68 -0.65 5.96 -11.71
N SER A 69 -1.74 6.28 -11.01
CA SER A 69 -3.11 6.07 -11.49
C SER A 69 -3.36 6.82 -12.81
N TRP A 70 -2.92 8.07 -12.93
CA TRP A 70 -3.00 8.84 -14.15
C TRP A 70 -2.27 8.19 -15.31
N LEU A 71 -1.02 7.74 -15.12
CA LEU A 71 -0.24 7.05 -16.16
C LEU A 71 -0.92 5.78 -16.63
N ILE A 72 -1.44 4.98 -15.70
CA ILE A 72 -2.09 3.70 -15.98
C ILE A 72 -3.42 3.92 -16.72
N VAL A 73 -4.29 4.79 -16.21
CA VAL A 73 -5.63 5.00 -16.78
C VAL A 73 -5.58 5.63 -18.17
N ARG A 74 -4.58 6.48 -18.44
CA ARG A 74 -4.36 7.04 -19.79
C ARG A 74 -4.03 6.00 -20.86
N SER A 75 -3.73 4.78 -20.51
CA SER A 75 -3.63 3.69 -21.49
C SER A 75 -5.00 3.36 -22.14
N ARG A 76 -6.10 3.68 -21.48
CA ARG A 76 -7.48 3.44 -21.96
C ARG A 76 -8.27 4.71 -22.19
N LEU A 77 -8.06 5.75 -21.37
CA LEU A 77 -8.73 7.04 -21.49
C LEU A 77 -7.69 8.14 -21.78
N SER A 78 -7.48 8.47 -23.06
CA SER A 78 -6.46 9.45 -23.49
C SER A 78 -6.64 10.83 -22.85
N HIS A 79 -7.88 11.25 -22.63
CA HIS A 79 -8.23 12.56 -22.05
C HIS A 79 -8.37 12.56 -20.51
N PHE A 80 -7.83 11.54 -19.81
CA PHE A 80 -7.84 11.47 -18.35
C PHE A 80 -6.79 12.43 -17.76
N PRO A 81 -7.18 13.55 -17.10
CA PRO A 81 -6.24 14.53 -16.58
C PRO A 81 -5.60 14.05 -15.27
N LEU A 82 -4.41 14.58 -14.95
CA LEU A 82 -3.68 14.26 -13.71
C LEU A 82 -4.53 14.46 -12.44
N ARG A 83 -5.34 15.51 -12.41
CA ARG A 83 -6.25 15.77 -11.28
C ARG A 83 -7.19 14.60 -11.01
N GLN A 84 -7.72 13.95 -12.07
CA GLN A 84 -8.58 12.77 -11.90
C GLN A 84 -7.79 11.55 -11.40
N GLY A 85 -6.50 11.45 -11.76
CA GLY A 85 -5.60 10.45 -11.18
C GLY A 85 -5.41 10.64 -9.67
N ILE A 86 -5.21 11.89 -9.24
CA ILE A 86 -5.11 12.25 -7.82
C ILE A 86 -6.45 12.02 -7.09
N ASP A 87 -7.57 12.41 -7.69
CA ASP A 87 -8.91 12.13 -7.14
C ASP A 87 -9.12 10.60 -6.96
N ASN A 88 -8.69 9.80 -7.96
CA ASN A 88 -8.76 8.33 -7.89
C ASN A 88 -7.87 7.75 -6.77
N ALA A 89 -6.70 8.31 -6.52
CA ALA A 89 -5.84 7.89 -5.42
C ALA A 89 -6.47 8.21 -4.05
N TRP A 90 -7.12 9.37 -3.89
CA TRP A 90 -7.88 9.69 -2.67
C TRP A 90 -9.04 8.72 -2.44
N MET A 91 -9.76 8.35 -3.52
CA MET A 91 -10.79 7.30 -3.45
C MET A 91 -10.22 5.97 -2.96
N GLY A 92 -9.07 5.56 -3.48
CA GLY A 92 -8.39 4.32 -3.07
C GLY A 92 -7.90 4.36 -1.63
N THR A 93 -7.26 5.45 -1.21
CA THR A 93 -6.73 5.61 0.14
C THR A 93 -7.85 5.60 1.19
N PHE A 94 -8.89 6.41 0.99
CA PHE A 94 -10.05 6.42 1.86
C PHE A 94 -10.79 5.08 1.86
N GLY A 95 -11.02 4.52 0.67
CA GLY A 95 -11.68 3.23 0.49
C GLY A 95 -10.93 2.08 1.17
N ASN A 96 -9.60 2.10 1.18
CA ASN A 96 -8.79 1.09 1.86
C ASN A 96 -9.08 1.03 3.36
N VAL A 97 -9.15 2.19 4.01
CA VAL A 97 -9.42 2.27 5.45
C VAL A 97 -10.87 1.87 5.75
N VAL A 98 -11.84 2.46 5.03
CA VAL A 98 -13.29 2.20 5.24
C VAL A 98 -13.66 0.76 4.84
N GLY A 99 -12.97 0.18 3.89
CA GLY A 99 -13.15 -1.21 3.44
C GLY A 99 -12.29 -2.24 4.17
N LEU A 100 -11.70 -1.88 5.32
CA LEU A 100 -10.87 -2.76 6.17
C LEU A 100 -9.71 -3.43 5.42
N GLY A 101 -9.07 -2.69 4.51
CA GLY A 101 -7.94 -3.16 3.70
C GLY A 101 -8.32 -3.66 2.30
N ALA A 102 -9.60 -3.93 2.03
CA ALA A 102 -10.08 -4.47 0.75
C ALA A 102 -10.81 -3.42 -0.13
N GLY A 103 -10.98 -2.20 0.35
CA GLY A 103 -11.83 -1.18 -0.30
C GLY A 103 -11.13 -0.36 -1.40
N SER A 104 -9.81 -0.40 -1.53
CA SER A 104 -9.09 0.45 -2.47
C SER A 104 -9.58 0.24 -3.91
N VAL A 105 -9.45 -0.98 -4.45
CA VAL A 105 -9.85 -1.29 -5.83
C VAL A 105 -11.33 -1.03 -6.11
N PRO A 106 -12.30 -1.44 -5.26
CA PRO A 106 -13.71 -1.12 -5.48
C PRO A 106 -14.01 0.38 -5.57
N PHE A 107 -13.44 1.20 -4.67
CA PHE A 107 -13.68 2.65 -4.67
C PHE A 107 -13.05 3.32 -5.89
N GLN A 108 -11.83 2.95 -6.25
CA GLN A 108 -11.14 3.44 -7.44
C GLN A 108 -11.90 3.06 -8.72
N THR A 109 -12.31 1.79 -8.84
CA THR A 109 -13.07 1.31 -10.01
C THR A 109 -14.41 2.01 -10.14
N TRP A 110 -15.11 2.22 -9.02
CA TRP A 110 -16.36 2.99 -9.01
C TRP A 110 -16.14 4.43 -9.52
N TYR A 111 -15.07 5.10 -9.05
CA TYR A 111 -14.73 6.44 -9.53
C TYR A 111 -14.43 6.44 -11.02
N LEU A 112 -13.63 5.51 -11.52
CA LEU A 112 -13.27 5.39 -12.93
C LEU A 112 -14.49 5.08 -13.81
N HIS A 113 -15.41 4.25 -13.31
CA HIS A 113 -16.67 3.97 -14.01
C HIS A 113 -17.51 5.25 -14.21
N ARG A 114 -17.58 6.09 -13.19
CA ARG A 114 -18.24 7.39 -13.27
C ARG A 114 -17.53 8.38 -14.22
N ARG A 115 -16.28 8.08 -14.61
CA ARG A 115 -15.48 8.84 -15.59
C ARG A 115 -15.46 8.20 -16.99
N GLY A 116 -16.28 7.18 -17.22
CA GLY A 116 -16.47 6.56 -18.55
C GLY A 116 -15.59 5.33 -18.81
N LEU A 117 -14.94 4.77 -17.80
CA LEU A 117 -14.23 3.50 -17.94
C LEU A 117 -15.12 2.34 -17.45
N ASP A 118 -15.23 1.29 -18.25
CA ASP A 118 -15.99 0.10 -17.85
C ASP A 118 -15.38 -0.55 -16.59
N VAL A 119 -16.26 -1.19 -15.79
CA VAL A 119 -15.88 -1.79 -14.50
C VAL A 119 -14.79 -2.84 -14.66
N GLY A 120 -14.89 -3.72 -15.68
CA GLY A 120 -13.90 -4.75 -15.94
C GLY A 120 -12.48 -4.19 -16.13
N PRO A 121 -12.25 -3.36 -17.16
CA PRO A 121 -10.98 -2.66 -17.35
C PRO A 121 -10.54 -1.86 -16.12
N GLY A 122 -11.45 -1.18 -15.43
CA GLY A 122 -11.15 -0.46 -14.20
C GLY A 122 -10.52 -1.35 -13.11
N VAL A 123 -11.13 -2.51 -12.83
CA VAL A 123 -10.58 -3.51 -11.90
C VAL A 123 -9.21 -4.00 -12.37
N GLY A 124 -9.09 -4.33 -13.67
CA GLY A 124 -7.83 -4.80 -14.25
C GLY A 124 -6.69 -3.79 -14.09
N LEU A 125 -6.94 -2.52 -14.42
CA LEU A 125 -5.94 -1.45 -14.33
C LEU A 125 -5.55 -1.15 -12.87
N MET A 126 -6.50 -1.14 -11.93
CA MET A 126 -6.19 -0.91 -10.50
C MET A 126 -5.46 -2.12 -9.90
N THR A 127 -5.74 -3.33 -10.34
CA THR A 127 -4.98 -4.51 -9.97
C THR A 127 -3.53 -4.42 -10.50
N LEU A 128 -3.34 -3.98 -11.75
CA LEU A 128 -2.00 -3.76 -12.31
C LEU A 128 -1.25 -2.67 -11.55
N GLN A 129 -1.90 -1.58 -11.13
CA GLN A 129 -1.29 -0.56 -10.26
C GLN A 129 -0.74 -1.19 -8.97
N TYR A 130 -1.52 -2.06 -8.35
CA TYR A 130 -1.07 -2.81 -7.17
C TYR A 130 0.13 -3.72 -7.49
N VAL A 131 0.14 -4.41 -8.63
CA VAL A 131 1.27 -5.26 -9.07
C VAL A 131 2.53 -4.42 -9.28
N PHE A 132 2.44 -3.26 -9.96
CA PHE A 132 3.57 -2.34 -10.13
C PHE A 132 4.11 -1.85 -8.78
N HIS A 133 3.22 -1.52 -7.83
CA HIS A 133 3.64 -1.16 -6.47
C HIS A 133 4.40 -2.31 -5.80
N LYS A 134 3.89 -3.55 -5.85
CA LYS A 134 4.58 -4.72 -5.26
C LYS A 134 5.89 -5.02 -5.96
N THR A 135 5.96 -4.84 -7.28
CA THR A 135 7.20 -4.95 -8.06
C THR A 135 8.24 -3.92 -7.59
N ALA A 136 7.83 -2.67 -7.37
CA ALA A 136 8.72 -1.64 -6.85
C ALA A 136 9.21 -1.97 -5.43
N VAL A 137 8.33 -2.47 -4.55
CA VAL A 137 8.69 -2.91 -3.20
C VAL A 137 9.73 -4.03 -3.25
N LEU A 138 9.50 -5.05 -4.10
CA LEU A 138 10.43 -6.15 -4.29
C LEU A 138 11.79 -5.64 -4.80
N LEU A 139 11.78 -4.84 -5.86
CA LEU A 139 13.01 -4.31 -6.46
C LEU A 139 13.79 -3.46 -5.47
N TYR A 140 13.11 -2.54 -4.77
CA TYR A 140 13.73 -1.65 -3.80
C TYR A 140 14.41 -2.42 -2.66
N ALA A 141 13.68 -3.35 -2.04
CA ALA A 141 14.21 -4.16 -0.96
C ALA A 141 15.34 -5.10 -1.42
N THR A 142 15.21 -5.70 -2.63
CA THR A 142 16.25 -6.56 -3.19
C THR A 142 17.56 -5.81 -3.38
N VAL A 143 17.51 -4.62 -3.99
CA VAL A 143 18.71 -3.79 -4.23
C VAL A 143 19.38 -3.43 -2.92
N LEU A 144 18.63 -2.98 -1.92
CA LEU A 144 19.18 -2.64 -0.61
C LEU A 144 19.70 -3.85 0.16
N LEU A 145 19.02 -4.98 0.08
CA LEU A 145 19.45 -6.22 0.73
C LEU A 145 20.76 -6.75 0.13
N LEU A 146 20.89 -6.72 -1.19
CA LEU A 146 22.13 -7.12 -1.87
C LEU A 146 23.28 -6.17 -1.57
N ALA A 147 23.03 -4.85 -1.58
CA ALA A 147 24.03 -3.86 -1.22
C ALA A 147 24.44 -3.95 0.27
N GLY A 148 23.48 -4.21 1.15
CA GLY A 148 23.66 -4.31 2.60
C GLY A 148 23.96 -5.71 3.13
N ARG A 149 24.20 -6.71 2.28
CA ARG A 149 24.32 -8.13 2.68
C ARG A 149 25.35 -8.38 3.79
N HIS A 150 26.51 -7.73 3.73
CA HIS A 150 27.57 -7.90 4.75
C HIS A 150 27.15 -7.30 6.09
N TRP A 151 26.52 -6.14 6.07
CA TRP A 151 26.00 -5.51 7.27
C TRP A 151 24.88 -6.34 7.90
N MET A 152 23.94 -6.85 7.09
CA MET A 152 22.88 -7.74 7.56
C MET A 152 23.43 -9.03 8.17
N ALA A 153 24.45 -9.63 7.56
CA ALA A 153 25.09 -10.85 8.10
C ALA A 153 25.75 -10.62 9.46
N ALA A 154 26.35 -9.42 9.64
CA ALA A 154 26.98 -9.04 10.92
C ALA A 154 25.96 -8.70 12.03
N HIS A 155 24.69 -8.46 11.68
CA HIS A 155 23.60 -8.09 12.62
C HIS A 155 22.43 -9.09 12.55
N SER A 156 22.68 -10.33 12.13
CA SER A 156 21.66 -11.37 11.95
C SER A 156 21.30 -12.15 13.21
N ASP A 157 21.44 -11.55 14.38
CA ASP A 157 21.09 -12.15 15.65
C ASP A 157 19.59 -12.02 15.97
N GLY A 158 19.09 -12.86 16.86
CA GLY A 158 17.70 -12.80 17.32
C GLY A 158 16.69 -12.97 16.19
N VAL A 159 15.76 -12.03 16.09
CA VAL A 159 14.67 -12.05 15.10
C VAL A 159 15.17 -11.78 13.68
N LEU A 160 16.23 -11.00 13.52
CA LEU A 160 16.74 -10.60 12.20
C LEU A 160 17.20 -11.80 11.37
N ARG A 161 17.59 -12.91 11.98
CA ARG A 161 17.96 -14.15 11.27
C ARG A 161 16.82 -14.75 10.43
N TYR A 162 15.56 -14.45 10.78
CA TYR A 162 14.39 -14.95 10.05
C TYR A 162 13.96 -14.05 8.89
N LEU A 163 14.50 -12.82 8.80
CA LEU A 163 14.16 -11.88 7.74
C LEU A 163 14.43 -12.40 6.32
N PRO A 164 15.56 -13.11 6.04
CA PRO A 164 15.78 -13.66 4.70
C PRO A 164 14.73 -14.70 4.31
N GLY A 165 14.28 -15.53 5.26
CA GLY A 165 13.21 -16.51 5.01
C GLY A 165 11.87 -15.81 4.74
N ALA A 166 11.48 -14.85 5.55
CA ALA A 166 10.27 -14.05 5.34
C ALA A 166 10.33 -13.30 4.00
N TYR A 167 11.50 -12.71 3.67
CA TYR A 167 11.74 -12.10 2.37
C TYR A 167 11.52 -13.08 1.22
N ALA A 168 12.11 -14.29 1.28
CA ALA A 168 12.00 -15.27 0.21
C ALA A 168 10.54 -15.69 -0.05
N VAL A 169 9.75 -15.89 1.02
CA VAL A 169 8.32 -16.24 0.91
C VAL A 169 7.54 -15.10 0.24
N VAL A 170 7.67 -13.86 0.74
CA VAL A 170 6.96 -12.71 0.19
C VAL A 170 7.41 -12.41 -1.24
N ALA A 171 8.73 -12.50 -1.51
CA ALA A 171 9.27 -12.34 -2.85
C ALA A 171 8.69 -13.39 -3.81
N GLY A 172 8.60 -14.66 -3.39
CA GLY A 172 7.98 -15.71 -4.18
C GLY A 172 6.52 -15.40 -4.54
N VAL A 173 5.73 -14.91 -3.59
CA VAL A 173 4.33 -14.49 -3.83
C VAL A 173 4.27 -13.33 -4.82
N ILE A 174 5.13 -12.32 -4.67
CA ILE A 174 5.16 -11.16 -5.58
C ILE A 174 5.59 -11.59 -6.99
N VAL A 175 6.63 -12.43 -7.11
CA VAL A 175 7.08 -12.97 -8.40
C VAL A 175 5.97 -13.79 -9.05
N GLY A 176 5.25 -14.61 -8.29
CA GLY A 176 4.07 -15.33 -8.77
C GLY A 176 2.97 -14.41 -9.32
N LEU A 177 2.71 -13.31 -8.62
CA LEU A 177 1.74 -12.29 -9.05
C LEU A 177 2.19 -11.57 -10.33
N ILE A 178 3.48 -11.22 -10.44
CA ILE A 178 4.06 -10.62 -11.66
C ILE A 178 3.96 -11.61 -12.81
N ALA A 179 4.32 -12.87 -12.57
CA ALA A 179 4.25 -13.93 -13.59
C ALA A 179 2.82 -14.16 -14.08
N LEU A 180 1.83 -14.11 -13.19
CA LEU A 180 0.41 -14.18 -13.55
C LEU A 180 -0.01 -13.04 -14.47
N CYS A 181 0.51 -11.83 -14.26
CA CYS A 181 0.22 -10.70 -15.13
C CYS A 181 0.99 -10.74 -16.46
N ALA A 182 2.26 -11.17 -16.45
CA ALA A 182 3.17 -11.02 -17.56
C ALA A 182 3.25 -12.26 -18.47
N LEU A 183 3.05 -13.48 -17.91
CA LEU A 183 3.33 -14.74 -18.60
C LEU A 183 2.05 -15.47 -19.03
N PRO A 184 1.79 -15.60 -20.35
CA PRO A 184 0.62 -16.35 -20.85
C PRO A 184 0.58 -17.81 -20.39
N VAL A 185 1.75 -18.41 -20.13
CA VAL A 185 1.84 -19.81 -19.64
C VAL A 185 1.25 -19.90 -18.23
N VAL A 186 1.59 -18.96 -17.34
CA VAL A 186 1.07 -18.93 -15.96
C VAL A 186 -0.44 -18.65 -15.96
N GLN A 187 -0.91 -17.77 -16.85
CA GLN A 187 -2.34 -17.52 -17.04
C GLN A 187 -3.09 -18.77 -17.51
N ARG A 188 -2.50 -19.56 -18.43
CA ARG A 188 -3.07 -20.84 -18.87
C ARG A 188 -3.12 -21.86 -17.74
N LEU A 189 -2.04 -21.95 -16.95
CA LEU A 189 -1.99 -22.81 -15.77
C LEU A 189 -3.06 -22.42 -14.74
N ALA A 190 -3.21 -21.12 -14.45
CA ALA A 190 -4.23 -20.63 -13.54
C ALA A 190 -5.65 -20.97 -14.02
N ARG A 191 -5.95 -20.81 -15.32
CA ARG A 191 -7.23 -21.24 -15.91
C ARG A 191 -7.44 -22.74 -15.77
N TRP A 192 -6.41 -23.54 -16.06
CA TRP A 192 -6.46 -24.99 -15.93
C TRP A 192 -6.75 -25.41 -14.48
N LEU A 193 -6.09 -24.80 -13.49
CA LEU A 193 -6.37 -25.05 -12.07
C LEU A 193 -7.81 -24.69 -11.68
N LEU A 194 -8.36 -23.60 -12.23
CA LEU A 194 -9.75 -23.21 -11.97
C LEU A 194 -10.77 -24.22 -12.53
N HIS A 195 -10.40 -25.03 -13.53
CA HIS A 195 -11.28 -26.08 -14.06
C HIS A 195 -11.48 -27.27 -13.11
N PHE A 196 -10.59 -27.44 -12.11
CA PHE A 196 -10.78 -28.47 -11.07
C PHE A 196 -11.81 -28.07 -10.00
N LEU A 197 -12.27 -26.82 -10.00
CA LEU A 197 -13.32 -26.39 -9.08
C LEU A 197 -14.68 -26.96 -9.52
N PRO A 198 -15.55 -27.35 -8.58
CA PRO A 198 -16.87 -27.90 -8.87
C PRO A 198 -17.73 -26.96 -9.74
N ASP A 199 -18.47 -27.56 -10.69
CA ASP A 199 -19.37 -26.86 -11.61
C ASP A 199 -20.74 -26.56 -11.01
N THR A 200 -20.93 -26.82 -9.69
CA THR A 200 -22.22 -26.71 -9.02
C THR A 200 -22.18 -25.79 -7.81
N GLY A 201 -23.32 -25.16 -7.52
CA GLY A 201 -23.50 -24.32 -6.34
C GLY A 201 -22.64 -23.04 -6.35
N ARG A 202 -22.28 -22.55 -5.17
CA ARG A 202 -21.51 -21.31 -4.97
C ARG A 202 -20.11 -21.35 -5.61
N TRP A 203 -19.56 -22.53 -5.87
CA TRP A 203 -18.25 -22.69 -6.48
C TRP A 203 -18.29 -22.42 -7.97
N ALA A 204 -19.36 -22.76 -8.68
CA ALA A 204 -19.55 -22.45 -10.09
C ALA A 204 -19.56 -20.94 -10.35
N GLU A 205 -20.34 -20.18 -9.54
CA GLU A 205 -20.38 -18.71 -9.65
C GLU A 205 -19.02 -18.07 -9.36
N ARG A 206 -18.29 -18.58 -8.35
CA ARG A 206 -16.93 -18.10 -8.03
C ARG A 206 -15.94 -18.40 -9.13
N ARG A 207 -15.98 -19.61 -9.69
CA ARG A 207 -15.13 -20.02 -10.82
C ARG A 207 -15.33 -19.10 -12.02
N GLU A 208 -16.58 -18.87 -12.41
CA GLU A 208 -16.89 -17.97 -13.52
C GLU A 208 -16.39 -16.55 -13.26
N SER A 209 -16.60 -16.02 -12.06
CA SER A 209 -16.12 -14.72 -11.64
C SER A 209 -14.58 -14.63 -11.72
N TRP A 210 -13.88 -15.65 -11.23
CA TRP A 210 -12.39 -15.69 -11.26
C TRP A 210 -11.84 -15.83 -12.67
N LEU A 211 -12.47 -16.64 -13.53
CA LEU A 211 -12.09 -16.75 -14.95
C LEU A 211 -12.25 -15.40 -15.66
N LYS A 212 -13.37 -14.72 -15.45
CA LYS A 212 -13.62 -13.40 -16.01
C LYS A 212 -12.60 -12.35 -15.51
N GLN A 213 -12.26 -12.38 -14.22
CA GLN A 213 -11.23 -11.49 -13.66
C GLN A 213 -9.86 -11.78 -14.27
N LEU A 214 -9.50 -13.05 -14.42
CA LEU A 214 -8.23 -13.49 -15.04
C LEU A 214 -8.15 -13.05 -16.51
N ASP A 215 -9.22 -13.18 -17.28
CA ASP A 215 -9.27 -12.74 -18.67
C ASP A 215 -9.15 -11.22 -18.80
N THR A 216 -9.83 -10.50 -17.94
CA THR A 216 -9.72 -9.04 -17.86
C THR A 216 -8.29 -8.61 -17.51
N LEU A 217 -7.72 -9.20 -16.46
CA LEU A 217 -6.34 -8.93 -16.05
C LEU A 217 -5.34 -9.26 -17.18
N SER A 218 -5.52 -10.39 -17.85
CA SER A 218 -4.68 -10.81 -18.99
C SER A 218 -4.75 -9.81 -20.14
N THR A 219 -5.94 -9.28 -20.45
CA THR A 219 -6.13 -8.30 -21.53
C THR A 219 -5.51 -6.96 -21.18
N GLU A 220 -5.75 -6.46 -19.96
CA GLU A 220 -5.22 -5.17 -19.52
C GLU A 220 -3.70 -5.22 -19.35
N SER A 221 -3.15 -6.32 -18.82
CA SER A 221 -1.70 -6.46 -18.68
C SER A 221 -0.98 -6.52 -20.03
N ARG A 222 -1.49 -7.25 -21.02
CA ARG A 222 -0.89 -7.26 -22.38
C ARG A 222 -0.87 -5.87 -22.99
N HIS A 223 -1.99 -5.14 -22.86
CA HIS A 223 -2.10 -3.79 -23.40
C HIS A 223 -1.11 -2.83 -22.74
N LEU A 224 -1.04 -2.83 -21.38
CA LEU A 224 -0.17 -1.93 -20.66
C LEU A 224 1.32 -2.31 -20.82
N LEU A 225 1.67 -3.60 -20.74
CA LEU A 225 3.05 -4.09 -20.84
C LEU A 225 3.65 -3.92 -22.26
N ALA A 226 2.83 -3.70 -23.28
CA ALA A 226 3.31 -3.31 -24.61
C ALA A 226 3.96 -1.93 -24.63
N ASP A 227 3.51 -0.99 -23.78
CA ASP A 227 4.04 0.38 -23.65
C ASP A 227 5.19 0.40 -22.61
N LYS A 228 6.38 0.00 -23.02
CA LYS A 228 7.57 -0.08 -22.16
C LYS A 228 7.94 1.25 -21.47
N PRO A 229 7.97 2.41 -22.19
CA PRO A 229 8.24 3.69 -21.57
C PRO A 229 7.26 4.03 -20.44
N ARG A 230 5.97 3.76 -20.65
CA ARG A 230 4.94 3.98 -19.64
C ARG A 230 5.12 3.05 -18.43
N CYS A 231 5.41 1.77 -18.65
CA CYS A 231 5.74 0.83 -17.57
C CYS A 231 6.93 1.31 -16.73
N ALA A 232 8.00 1.78 -17.39
CA ALA A 232 9.16 2.33 -16.71
C ALA A 232 8.83 3.58 -15.90
N ALA A 233 8.00 4.49 -16.44
CA ALA A 233 7.53 5.69 -15.72
C ALA A 233 6.70 5.32 -14.50
N ILE A 234 5.76 4.37 -14.62
CA ILE A 234 4.94 3.88 -13.49
C ILE A 234 5.82 3.28 -12.40
N LEU A 235 6.77 2.42 -12.77
CA LEU A 235 7.71 1.81 -11.84
C LEU A 235 8.57 2.88 -11.15
N GLY A 236 9.09 3.85 -11.91
CA GLY A 236 9.86 4.97 -11.39
C GLY A 236 9.08 5.79 -10.36
N VAL A 237 7.81 6.11 -10.63
CA VAL A 237 6.93 6.81 -9.68
C VAL A 237 6.78 6.00 -8.39
N HIS A 238 6.58 4.68 -8.47
CA HIS A 238 6.49 3.84 -7.28
C HIS A 238 7.80 3.75 -6.50
N LEU A 239 8.96 3.72 -7.17
CA LEU A 239 10.26 3.74 -6.51
C LEU A 239 10.51 5.06 -5.77
N VAL A 240 10.21 6.21 -6.39
CA VAL A 240 10.29 7.53 -5.74
C VAL A 240 9.34 7.61 -4.55
N LYS A 241 8.11 7.12 -4.70
CA LYS A 241 7.13 7.05 -3.63
C LYS A 241 7.64 6.26 -2.42
N LEU A 242 8.25 5.09 -2.63
CA LEU A 242 8.83 4.25 -1.57
C LEU A 242 10.05 4.92 -0.94
N PHE A 243 10.93 5.50 -1.74
CA PHE A 243 12.08 6.25 -1.24
C PHE A 243 11.66 7.35 -0.25
N LEU A 244 10.69 8.18 -0.65
CA LEU A 244 10.18 9.25 0.22
C LEU A 244 9.53 8.69 1.49
N LEU A 245 8.70 7.65 1.37
CA LEU A 245 8.07 7.02 2.52
C LEU A 245 9.11 6.49 3.52
N PHE A 246 10.17 5.87 3.02
CA PHE A 246 11.23 5.28 3.85
C PHE A 246 12.20 6.33 4.41
N CYS A 247 12.13 7.59 3.96
CA CYS A 247 12.81 8.70 4.63
C CYS A 247 12.18 9.06 5.98
N LEU A 248 10.89 8.75 6.20
CA LEU A 248 10.21 9.13 7.44
C LEU A 248 10.87 8.57 8.71
N PRO A 249 11.23 7.28 8.82
CA PRO A 249 11.93 6.81 10.02
C PRO A 249 13.30 7.50 10.22
N TRP A 250 14.06 7.76 9.14
CA TRP A 250 15.29 8.53 9.23
C TRP A 250 15.05 9.95 9.77
N MET A 251 14.04 10.63 9.24
CA MET A 251 13.65 11.96 9.74
C MET A 251 13.25 11.90 11.21
N GLY A 252 12.47 10.89 11.61
CA GLY A 252 12.08 10.68 12.99
C GLY A 252 13.28 10.53 13.92
N LEU A 253 14.25 9.67 13.56
CA LEU A 253 15.50 9.51 14.32
C LEU A 253 16.23 10.85 14.52
N ARG A 254 16.39 11.61 13.44
CA ARG A 254 17.10 12.89 13.49
C ARG A 254 16.34 13.99 14.24
N PHE A 255 15.03 14.07 14.06
CA PHE A 255 14.19 15.11 14.65
C PHE A 255 13.98 14.90 16.15
N MET A 256 13.89 13.66 16.58
CA MET A 256 13.73 13.32 18.00
C MET A 256 15.08 13.18 18.74
N GLY A 257 16.21 13.37 18.04
CA GLY A 257 17.54 13.28 18.64
C GLY A 257 17.91 11.86 19.08
N LEU A 258 17.35 10.84 18.43
CA LEU A 258 17.66 9.43 18.69
C LEU A 258 18.97 9.09 17.98
N ASP A 259 20.08 9.10 18.72
CA ASP A 259 21.37 8.67 18.16
C ASP A 259 21.45 7.14 18.17
N THR A 260 21.62 6.59 16.99
CA THR A 260 21.52 5.15 16.75
C THR A 260 22.75 4.57 16.08
N GLY A 261 23.67 5.42 15.65
CA GLY A 261 24.81 5.01 14.81
C GLY A 261 24.42 4.45 13.44
N LEU A 262 23.12 4.33 13.13
CA LEU A 262 22.68 3.83 11.82
C LEU A 262 22.85 4.87 10.72
N ALA A 263 23.41 4.45 9.59
CA ALA A 263 23.49 5.25 8.37
C ALA A 263 22.12 5.33 7.68
N PHE A 264 21.91 6.35 6.84
CA PHE A 264 20.67 6.55 6.09
C PHE A 264 20.22 5.29 5.30
N TRP A 265 21.14 4.67 4.57
CA TRP A 265 20.83 3.49 3.76
C TRP A 265 20.43 2.27 4.61
N GLN A 266 20.93 2.16 5.84
CA GLN A 266 20.56 1.10 6.79
C GLN A 266 19.11 1.27 7.26
N VAL A 267 18.71 2.50 7.56
CA VAL A 267 17.32 2.82 7.90
C VAL A 267 16.39 2.57 6.72
N GLN A 268 16.80 2.92 5.49
CA GLN A 268 16.05 2.57 4.26
C GLN A 268 15.89 1.05 4.12
N LEU A 269 16.96 0.29 4.34
CA LEU A 269 16.95 -1.18 4.31
C LEU A 269 15.98 -1.74 5.36
N LEU A 270 16.12 -1.35 6.62
CA LEU A 270 15.26 -1.82 7.72
C LEU A 270 13.80 -1.48 7.47
N THR A 271 13.50 -0.26 7.00
CA THR A 271 12.13 0.15 6.67
C THR A 271 11.57 -0.67 5.51
N SER A 272 12.39 -0.96 4.49
CA SER A 272 11.96 -1.80 3.37
C SER A 272 11.64 -3.23 3.82
N LEU A 273 12.45 -3.80 4.70
CA LEU A 273 12.23 -5.13 5.29
C LEU A 273 11.00 -5.13 6.21
N THR A 274 10.77 -4.06 6.97
CA THR A 274 9.54 -3.86 7.75
C THR A 274 8.30 -3.98 6.85
N LEU A 275 8.30 -3.30 5.69
CA LEU A 275 7.19 -3.39 4.74
C LEU A 275 7.04 -4.81 4.17
N PHE A 276 8.14 -5.53 3.92
CA PHE A 276 8.11 -6.92 3.50
C PHE A 276 7.48 -7.82 4.57
N VAL A 277 7.94 -7.75 5.80
CA VAL A 277 7.40 -8.54 6.91
C VAL A 277 5.93 -8.22 7.14
N SER A 278 5.54 -6.95 7.08
CA SER A 278 4.15 -6.54 7.24
C SER A 278 3.21 -7.15 6.18
N ASN A 279 3.71 -7.44 4.96
CA ASN A 279 2.93 -8.11 3.92
C ASN A 279 2.67 -9.60 4.21
N ALA A 280 3.46 -10.23 5.09
CA ALA A 280 3.26 -11.62 5.53
C ALA A 280 2.33 -11.73 6.74
N LEU A 281 2.05 -10.62 7.42
CA LEU A 281 1.24 -10.58 8.63
C LEU A 281 -0.23 -10.23 8.32
N PRO A 282 -1.18 -10.72 9.12
CA PRO A 282 -2.57 -10.32 9.01
C PRO A 282 -2.72 -8.79 9.13
N ASN A 283 -3.46 -8.20 8.22
CA ASN A 283 -3.63 -6.76 8.11
C ASN A 283 -5.12 -6.40 8.09
N VAL A 284 -5.51 -5.48 8.97
CA VAL A 284 -6.86 -4.92 8.99
C VAL A 284 -6.75 -3.40 8.81
N ALA A 285 -7.19 -2.90 7.66
CA ALA A 285 -7.15 -1.47 7.32
C ALA A 285 -5.74 -0.83 7.34
N GLY A 286 -4.67 -1.61 7.19
CA GLY A 286 -3.29 -1.11 7.29
C GLY A 286 -2.76 -1.03 8.72
N MET A 287 -3.46 -1.61 9.70
CA MET A 287 -3.07 -1.64 11.12
C MET A 287 -2.75 -3.06 11.59
N GLY A 288 -1.94 -3.16 12.61
CA GLY A 288 -1.48 -4.40 13.23
C GLY A 288 -0.21 -4.95 12.57
N SER A 289 -0.25 -5.24 11.27
CA SER A 289 0.90 -5.83 10.55
C SER A 289 2.11 -4.90 10.46
N VAL A 290 1.89 -3.60 10.21
CA VAL A 290 2.98 -2.62 10.09
C VAL A 290 3.58 -2.34 11.46
N GLU A 291 2.76 -2.15 12.49
CA GLU A 291 3.21 -1.93 13.87
C GLU A 291 4.05 -3.10 14.36
N THR A 292 3.54 -4.32 14.24
CA THR A 292 4.25 -5.53 14.64
C THR A 292 5.57 -5.70 13.88
N ALA A 293 5.54 -5.55 12.55
CA ALA A 293 6.75 -5.66 11.73
C ALA A 293 7.77 -4.57 12.06
N PHE A 294 7.32 -3.33 12.31
CA PHE A 294 8.18 -2.21 12.65
C PHE A 294 8.88 -2.45 13.99
N LEU A 295 8.14 -2.78 15.03
CA LEU A 295 8.71 -3.09 16.33
C LEU A 295 9.64 -4.29 16.26
N LEU A 296 9.24 -5.36 15.56
CA LEU A 296 10.06 -6.56 15.39
C LEU A 296 11.43 -6.24 14.77
N VAL A 297 11.49 -5.35 13.80
CA VAL A 297 12.73 -4.97 13.11
C VAL A 297 13.52 -3.95 13.93
N TYR A 298 12.87 -2.89 14.41
CA TYR A 298 13.56 -1.76 15.03
C TYR A 298 13.93 -1.99 16.50
N SER A 299 13.18 -2.80 17.28
CA SER A 299 13.57 -3.16 18.66
C SER A 299 14.86 -3.98 18.74
N SER A 300 15.34 -4.51 17.61
CA SER A 300 16.67 -5.13 17.53
C SER A 300 17.82 -4.12 17.59
N PHE A 301 17.54 -2.83 17.36
CA PHE A 301 18.52 -1.75 17.30
C PHE A 301 18.32 -0.67 18.36
N PHE A 302 17.12 -0.58 18.95
CA PHE A 302 16.74 0.48 19.88
C PHE A 302 15.99 -0.08 21.09
N PRO A 303 16.04 0.62 22.25
CA PRO A 303 15.11 0.37 23.33
C PRO A 303 13.65 0.48 22.89
N ASP A 304 12.76 -0.26 23.52
CA ASP A 304 11.34 -0.34 23.16
C ASP A 304 10.67 1.04 23.10
N ALA A 305 10.91 1.91 24.08
CA ALA A 305 10.37 3.27 24.11
C ALA A 305 10.78 4.10 22.88
N SER A 306 12.05 4.00 22.47
CA SER A 306 12.55 4.70 21.26
C SER A 306 11.95 4.12 19.99
N SER A 307 11.82 2.80 19.90
CA SER A 307 11.19 2.11 18.77
C SER A 307 9.71 2.48 18.64
N MET A 308 8.99 2.57 19.77
CA MET A 308 7.59 2.99 19.83
C MET A 308 7.42 4.46 19.45
N SER A 309 8.28 5.36 19.94
CA SER A 309 8.26 6.78 19.58
C SER A 309 8.49 6.96 18.08
N LEU A 310 9.46 6.25 17.51
CA LEU A 310 9.74 6.26 16.08
C LEU A 310 8.58 5.72 15.26
N LEU A 311 7.97 4.62 15.71
CA LEU A 311 6.78 4.05 15.08
C LEU A 311 5.62 5.06 15.08
N MET A 312 5.35 5.72 16.21
CA MET A 312 4.28 6.72 16.30
C MET A 312 4.53 7.91 15.37
N PHE A 313 5.76 8.42 15.31
CA PHE A 313 6.13 9.45 14.34
C PHE A 313 5.85 9.00 12.90
N TYR A 314 6.32 7.79 12.55
CA TYR A 314 6.09 7.21 11.23
C TYR A 314 4.60 7.07 10.91
N ARG A 315 3.80 6.56 11.85
CA ARG A 315 2.36 6.36 11.65
C ARG A 315 1.57 7.65 11.60
N LEU A 316 1.93 8.67 12.39
CA LEU A 316 1.31 9.98 12.32
C LEU A 316 1.47 10.59 10.93
N ALA A 317 2.67 10.53 10.35
CA ALA A 317 2.95 11.12 9.05
C ALA A 317 2.41 10.26 7.88
N SER A 318 2.59 8.92 7.92
CA SER A 318 2.32 8.03 6.78
C SER A 318 0.91 7.44 6.77
N TYR A 319 0.21 7.39 7.90
CA TYR A 319 -1.11 6.75 8.01
C TYR A 319 -2.20 7.71 8.49
N TYR A 320 -2.10 8.25 9.72
CA TYR A 320 -3.19 9.04 10.30
C TYR A 320 -3.43 10.36 9.57
N ALA A 321 -2.37 11.10 9.25
CA ALA A 321 -2.49 12.34 8.49
C ALA A 321 -2.96 12.09 7.05
N VAL A 322 -2.45 11.04 6.42
CA VAL A 322 -2.85 10.62 5.08
C VAL A 322 -4.32 10.19 5.04
N PHE A 323 -4.79 9.47 6.07
CA PHE A 323 -6.20 9.11 6.18
C PHE A 323 -7.09 10.35 6.36
N ALA A 324 -6.75 11.26 7.25
CA ALA A 324 -7.49 12.51 7.45
C ALA A 324 -7.56 13.33 6.15
N ALA A 325 -6.43 13.50 5.45
CA ALA A 325 -6.39 14.17 4.15
C ALA A 325 -7.22 13.43 3.09
N SER A 326 -7.21 12.09 3.10
CA SER A 326 -7.97 11.30 2.14
C SER A 326 -9.49 11.44 2.32
N ALA A 327 -9.97 11.64 3.54
CA ALA A 327 -11.39 11.92 3.79
C ALA A 327 -11.84 13.24 3.13
N VAL A 328 -11.00 14.28 3.22
CA VAL A 328 -11.23 15.56 2.54
C VAL A 328 -11.12 15.38 1.02
N GLY A 329 -10.07 14.71 0.55
CA GLY A 329 -9.84 14.40 -0.87
C GLY A 329 -11.01 13.62 -1.48
N PHE A 330 -11.52 12.61 -0.78
CA PHE A 330 -12.70 11.83 -1.16
C PHE A 330 -13.94 12.73 -1.30
N ALA A 331 -14.24 13.58 -0.30
CA ALA A 331 -15.38 14.49 -0.34
C ALA A 331 -15.30 15.48 -1.53
N LEU A 332 -14.10 16.01 -1.80
CA LEU A 332 -13.86 16.91 -2.93
C LEU A 332 -14.02 16.18 -4.28
N ALA A 333 -13.48 14.96 -4.40
CA ALA A 333 -13.61 14.15 -5.60
C ALA A 333 -15.07 13.78 -5.88
N GLN A 334 -15.87 13.42 -4.86
CA GLN A 334 -17.32 13.20 -4.99
C GLN A 334 -18.06 14.46 -5.46
N ARG A 335 -17.77 15.63 -4.86
CA ARG A 335 -18.40 16.88 -5.29
C ARG A 335 -18.12 17.19 -6.76
N ARG A 336 -16.91 16.88 -7.25
CA ARG A 336 -16.51 17.07 -8.64
C ARG A 336 -17.17 16.06 -9.59
N LEU A 337 -17.47 14.84 -9.11
CA LEU A 337 -18.24 13.85 -9.88
C LEU A 337 -19.68 14.28 -10.08
N ASN A 338 -20.28 14.95 -9.10
CA ASN A 338 -21.69 15.36 -9.13
C ASN A 338 -21.92 16.67 -9.91
N ARG A 339 -20.85 17.41 -10.25
CA ARG A 339 -20.92 18.69 -10.99
C ARG A 339 -20.56 18.58 -12.48
N GLY A 340 -20.05 17.47 -12.92
CA GLY A 340 -19.70 17.15 -14.31
C GLY A 340 -20.44 15.94 -14.81
#